data_5cf002f74ff80862e1a67027b5621255
#
_entry.id   5cf002f74ff80862e1a67027b5621255
#
_cell.length_a   1.000
_cell.length_b   1.000
_cell.length_c   1.000
_cell.angle_alpha   90.00
_cell.angle_beta   90.00
_cell.angle_gamma   90.00
#
_symmetry.space_group_name_H-M   'P 1'
#
loop_
_entity.id
_entity.type
_entity.pdbx_description
1 polymer ?
#
loop_
_entity_poly.entity_id
_entity_poly.type
_entity_poly.pdbx_seq_one_letter_code
_entity_poly.pdbx_strand_id
1 'polypeptide(L)'
;MARILPVGQKVALATGSGQATNLSNSTVVRIVATSGNAVVFRTDSSGNIIGSFTQLNNTVEYVEKQQYDKIYVTGSAVEISAVGFTN
;
A
#
# COMPACT_ATOMS: atom_id res chain seq x y z
N MET A 1 7.41 16.63 15.26
CA MET A 1 6.35 16.08 14.38
C MET A 1 7.00 15.40 13.18
N ALA A 2 6.56 14.20 12.88
CA ALA A 2 7.08 13.47 11.72
C ALA A 2 6.58 14.10 10.42
N ARG A 3 7.43 14.13 9.42
CA ARG A 3 7.08 14.59 8.08
C ARG A 3 7.22 13.44 7.12
N ILE A 4 6.44 13.48 6.03
CA ILE A 4 6.49 12.49 4.98
C ILE A 4 7.59 12.89 4.00
N LEU A 5 8.45 11.93 3.69
CA LEU A 5 9.45 12.07 2.64
C LEU A 5 9.05 11.14 1.49
N PRO A 6 8.57 11.67 0.36
CA PRO A 6 8.33 10.82 -0.80
C PRO A 6 9.64 10.24 -1.31
N VAL A 7 9.69 8.92 -1.45
CA VAL A 7 10.89 8.23 -1.94
C VAL A 7 10.62 7.53 -3.27
N GLY A 8 9.40 7.62 -3.78
CA GLY A 8 9.02 7.11 -5.07
C GLY A 8 7.79 7.84 -5.57
N GLN A 9 7.48 7.66 -6.85
CA GLN A 9 6.29 8.25 -7.43
C GLN A 9 5.07 7.44 -7.04
N LYS A 10 3.92 8.11 -6.95
CA LYS A 10 2.65 7.41 -6.75
C LYS A 10 2.35 6.56 -7.98
N VAL A 11 1.74 5.41 -7.74
CA VAL A 11 1.26 4.55 -8.82
C VAL A 11 -0.18 4.14 -8.52
N ALA A 12 -0.96 3.95 -9.57
CA ALA A 12 -2.29 3.39 -9.44
C ALA A 12 -2.16 1.88 -9.25
N LEU A 13 -2.78 1.35 -8.21
CA LEU A 13 -2.79 -0.08 -7.93
C LEU A 13 -4.18 -0.62 -8.27
N ALA A 14 -4.29 -1.36 -9.36
CA ALA A 14 -5.52 -2.01 -9.74
C ALA A 14 -5.84 -3.17 -8.77
N THR A 15 -7.10 -3.61 -8.77
CA THR A 15 -7.54 -4.66 -7.86
C THR A 15 -7.02 -6.02 -8.28
N GLY A 16 -6.84 -6.91 -7.29
CA GLY A 16 -6.54 -8.31 -7.50
C GLY A 16 -5.14 -8.71 -7.07
N SER A 17 -5.00 -9.97 -6.67
CA SER A 17 -3.72 -10.52 -6.21
C SER A 17 -2.66 -10.54 -7.32
N GLY A 18 -3.07 -10.57 -8.59
CA GLY A 18 -2.15 -10.51 -9.71
C GLY A 18 -1.48 -9.14 -9.87
N GLN A 19 -1.96 -8.11 -9.17
CA GLN A 19 -1.39 -6.77 -9.18
C GLN A 19 -0.50 -6.49 -7.97
N ALA A 20 -0.24 -7.49 -7.14
CA ALA A 20 0.56 -7.32 -5.93
C ALA A 20 1.94 -6.74 -6.25
N THR A 21 2.37 -5.77 -5.44
CA THR A 21 3.63 -5.06 -5.66
C THR A 21 4.37 -4.88 -4.34
N ASN A 22 5.69 -5.01 -4.38
CA ASN A 22 6.54 -4.65 -3.23
C ASN A 22 6.91 -3.16 -3.24
N LEU A 23 6.47 -2.44 -4.25
CA LEU A 23 6.69 -1.00 -4.41
C LEU A 23 8.16 -0.63 -4.27
N SER A 24 9.00 -1.22 -5.13
CA SER A 24 10.45 -0.99 -5.16
C SER A 24 11.13 -1.30 -3.82
N ASN A 25 10.68 -2.37 -3.15
CA ASN A 25 11.26 -2.85 -1.89
C ASN A 25 11.15 -1.83 -0.75
N SER A 26 10.13 -0.97 -0.77
CA SER A 26 9.92 0.00 0.28
C SER A 26 9.45 -0.66 1.57
N THR A 27 9.66 0.01 2.69
CA THR A 27 9.23 -0.49 4.00
C THR A 27 8.04 0.27 4.55
N VAL A 28 7.71 1.43 3.99
CA VAL A 28 6.51 2.19 4.33
C VAL A 28 5.85 2.63 3.03
N VAL A 29 4.55 2.37 2.93
CA VAL A 29 3.77 2.82 1.78
C VAL A 29 2.61 3.69 2.25
N ARG A 30 2.30 4.70 1.45
CA ARG A 30 1.14 5.57 1.67
C ARG A 30 0.07 5.14 0.68
N ILE A 31 -1.13 4.85 1.19
CA ILE A 31 -2.24 4.36 0.37
C ILE A 31 -3.37 5.36 0.45
N VAL A 32 -3.86 5.82 -0.72
CA VAL A 32 -4.97 6.76 -0.81
C VAL A 32 -6.13 6.06 -1.53
N ALA A 33 -7.28 6.00 -0.87
CA ALA A 33 -8.50 5.44 -1.44
C ALA A 33 -9.41 6.59 -1.88
N THR A 34 -9.66 6.71 -3.18
CA THR A 34 -10.52 7.76 -3.73
C THR A 34 -11.63 7.23 -4.63
N SER A 35 -11.63 5.91 -4.91
CA SER A 35 -12.58 5.30 -5.84
C SER A 35 -13.61 4.42 -5.15
N GLY A 36 -13.55 4.32 -3.83
CA GLY A 36 -14.42 3.47 -3.03
C GLY A 36 -13.66 2.79 -1.92
N ASN A 37 -14.37 1.99 -1.12
CA ASN A 37 -13.74 1.21 -0.06
C ASN A 37 -12.89 0.10 -0.67
N ALA A 38 -11.75 -0.17 -0.08
CA ALA A 38 -10.85 -1.22 -0.52
C ALA A 38 -10.44 -2.10 0.66
N VAL A 39 -10.19 -3.38 0.40
CA VAL A 39 -9.53 -4.23 1.37
C VAL A 39 -8.07 -4.34 0.97
N VAL A 40 -7.18 -3.98 1.87
CA VAL A 40 -5.74 -3.95 1.64
C VAL A 40 -5.14 -5.20 2.24
N PHE A 41 -4.35 -5.93 1.45
CA PHE A 41 -3.69 -7.16 1.88
C PHE A 41 -2.19 -6.96 1.85
N ARG A 42 -1.52 -7.44 2.91
CA ARG A 42 -0.07 -7.56 2.94
C ARG A 42 0.28 -9.04 2.83
N THR A 43 1.16 -9.38 1.90
CA THR A 43 1.62 -10.74 1.70
C THR A 43 3.13 -10.80 1.86
N ASP A 44 3.65 -12.03 2.03
CA ASP A 44 5.10 -12.24 1.91
C ASP A 44 5.49 -12.24 0.43
N SER A 45 6.79 -12.42 0.15
CA SER A 45 7.29 -12.40 -1.22
C SER A 45 6.74 -13.54 -2.09
N SER A 46 6.26 -14.61 -1.45
CA SER A 46 5.67 -15.76 -2.15
C SER A 46 4.16 -15.62 -2.35
N GLY A 47 3.55 -14.55 -1.85
CA GLY A 47 2.12 -14.30 -2.03
C GLY A 47 1.24 -14.82 -0.90
N ASN A 48 1.79 -15.32 0.18
CA ASN A 48 1.01 -15.76 1.33
C ASN A 48 0.53 -14.56 2.13
N ILE A 49 -0.76 -14.49 2.42
CA ILE A 49 -1.35 -13.36 3.14
C ILE A 49 -0.86 -13.35 4.57
N ILE A 50 -0.31 -12.22 5.00
CA ILE A 50 0.15 -11.99 6.38
C ILE A 50 -0.92 -11.24 7.17
N GLY A 51 -1.59 -10.26 6.55
CA GLY A 51 -2.62 -9.47 7.20
C GLY A 51 -3.42 -8.66 6.20
N SER A 52 -4.52 -8.09 6.69
CA SER A 52 -5.41 -7.29 5.85
C SER A 52 -6.18 -6.30 6.71
N PHE A 53 -6.67 -5.23 6.06
CA PHE A 53 -7.59 -4.29 6.69
C PHE A 53 -8.47 -3.65 5.63
N THR A 54 -9.61 -3.09 6.06
CA THR A 54 -10.47 -2.32 5.17
C THR A 54 -10.09 -0.86 5.25
N GLN A 55 -9.83 -0.26 4.09
CA GLN A 55 -9.59 1.17 3.97
C GLN A 55 -10.84 1.82 3.38
N LEU A 56 -11.42 2.77 4.11
CA LEU A 56 -12.62 3.45 3.66
C LEU A 56 -12.30 4.45 2.55
N ASN A 57 -13.29 4.73 1.72
CA ASN A 57 -13.17 5.73 0.66
C ASN A 57 -12.79 7.09 1.25
N ASN A 58 -11.98 7.86 0.51
CA ASN A 58 -11.52 9.19 0.89
C ASN A 58 -10.64 9.19 2.15
N THR A 59 -9.90 8.11 2.38
CA THR A 59 -8.95 8.03 3.49
C THR A 59 -7.53 7.80 3.00
N VAL A 60 -6.57 8.08 3.88
CA VAL A 60 -5.14 7.84 3.68
C VAL A 60 -4.66 6.95 4.80
N GLU A 61 -3.94 5.88 4.44
CA GLU A 61 -3.33 5.00 5.43
C GLU A 61 -1.86 4.80 5.11
N TYR A 62 -1.07 4.63 6.16
CA TYR A 62 0.35 4.32 6.04
C TYR A 62 0.57 2.90 6.52
N VAL A 63 1.18 2.08 5.67
CA VAL A 63 1.39 0.68 5.97
C VAL A 63 2.89 0.42 6.06
N GLU A 64 3.31 -0.12 7.20
CA GLU A 64 4.67 -0.61 7.37
C GLU A 64 4.75 -2.05 6.92
N LYS A 65 5.81 -2.43 6.23
CA LYS A 65 5.99 -3.78 5.75
C LYS A 65 7.47 -4.13 5.68
N GLN A 66 7.76 -5.42 5.56
CA GLN A 66 9.10 -5.85 5.25
C GLN A 66 9.44 -5.49 3.81
N GLN A 67 10.72 -5.39 3.51
CA GLN A 67 11.21 -4.89 2.22
C GLN A 67 10.62 -5.64 1.03
N TYR A 68 10.51 -6.97 1.12
CA TYR A 68 10.03 -7.78 0.01
C TYR A 68 8.57 -8.19 0.13
N ASP A 69 7.88 -7.74 1.17
CA ASP A 69 6.45 -7.96 1.29
C ASP A 69 5.71 -7.21 0.18
N LYS A 70 4.59 -7.77 -0.25
CA LYS A 70 3.77 -7.19 -1.31
C LYS A 70 2.44 -6.70 -0.76
N ILE A 71 1.89 -5.71 -1.45
CA ILE A 71 0.57 -5.16 -1.16
C ILE A 71 -0.31 -5.38 -2.38
N TYR A 72 -1.54 -5.80 -2.16
CA TYR A 72 -2.59 -5.74 -3.18
C TYR A 72 -3.91 -5.36 -2.53
N VAL A 73 -4.87 -4.97 -3.35
CA VAL A 73 -6.19 -4.53 -2.87
C VAL A 73 -7.29 -5.26 -3.63
N THR A 74 -8.46 -5.36 -2.99
CA THR A 74 -9.70 -5.79 -3.63
C THR A 74 -10.77 -4.72 -3.37
N GLY A 75 -11.86 -4.77 -4.13
CA GLY A 75 -12.95 -3.83 -4.00
C GLY A 75 -12.79 -2.62 -4.90
N SER A 76 -11.84 -1.76 -4.63
CA SER A 76 -11.56 -0.57 -5.43
C SER A 76 -10.07 -0.36 -5.59
N ALA A 77 -9.67 0.20 -6.73
CA ALA A 77 -8.28 0.57 -6.96
C ALA A 77 -7.88 1.72 -6.03
N VAL A 78 -6.60 1.79 -5.70
CA VAL A 78 -6.04 2.82 -4.84
C VAL A 78 -4.81 3.42 -5.50
N GLU A 79 -4.33 4.56 -4.97
CA GLU A 79 -3.01 5.07 -5.31
C GLU A 79 -2.07 4.71 -4.16
N ILE A 80 -0.87 4.20 -4.50
CA ILE A 80 0.13 3.91 -3.50
C ILE A 80 1.45 4.56 -3.86
N SER A 81 2.24 4.89 -2.85
CA SER A 81 3.56 5.47 -3.05
C SER A 81 4.50 5.05 -1.92
N ALA A 82 5.77 4.89 -2.26
CA ALA A 82 6.81 4.64 -1.27
C ALA A 82 7.13 5.95 -0.57
N VAL A 83 7.14 5.93 0.75
CA VAL A 83 7.43 7.12 1.56
C VAL A 83 8.33 6.74 2.73
N GLY A 84 8.95 7.76 3.31
CA GLY A 84 9.63 7.66 4.59
C GLY A 84 9.12 8.76 5.50
N PHE A 85 9.57 8.73 6.74
CA PHE A 85 9.23 9.77 7.71
C PHE A 85 10.51 10.45 8.18
N THR A 86 10.43 11.78 8.32
CA THR A 86 11.52 12.59 8.90
C THR A 86 10.96 13.37 10.07
N ASN A 87 11.82 13.69 11.00
CA ASN A 87 11.47 14.54 12.14
C ASN A 87 11.96 15.96 11.95
#